data_eaf8d0ea11ab0fa77fcb0914381d7a6f
#
_entry.id   eaf8d0ea11ab0fa77fcb0914381d7a6f
#
_cell.length_a   1.000
_cell.length_b   1.000
_cell.length_c   1.000
_cell.angle_alpha   90.00
_cell.angle_beta   90.00
_cell.angle_gamma   90.00
#
_symmetry.space_group_name_H-M   'P 1'
#
loop_
_entity.id
_entity.type
_entity.pdbx_description
1 polymer ?
#
loop_
_entity_poly.entity_id
_entity_poly.type
_entity_poly.pdbx_seq_one_letter_code
_entity_poly.pdbx_strand_id
1 'polypeptide(L)'
;MPSNDKENENLDKGLFGEQDLAGPSPEDYDAAVRVGEERLSAQQRFARFVSDDIVGGMILIIAAIIALVCANTPFREGYQAVAQFVPDPGLAQAAAADTLSVLQKLHLSMPIEEWARDGILAIFFFTVGLELKEEFTHGALHDPRTAAMPIIAAAFGMAGPALVYVAVTAITGSGAWHGWAIPTATDIAFAVAILQIFGRGLPNGARTFLLTLAVADDLGGIIVIAVFYGSNLNLAFLLPMAACAALFGFLCHKRKGHWYFLIPLGVLTWYFMLVSGIHATIAGVVLGMVVPADKRDWEVHNLVEQMSMKVNPVSAAFAVPFFAFFAAGVDIVDTPGGALKMLTNPVAVAVMLALPFGKLLGISGSVFVMEKFTPLHLEKGVTMGDMVPISLVAGIGFTVALLISHLSFRGDDLLTQAGSIGVVMGTALSIVLGAIALQLRLAYRRSHSHE
;
A
#
# COMPACT_ATOMS: atom_id res chain seq x y z
N MET A 1 -33.56 -65.61 -25.19
CA MET A 1 -32.30 -64.91 -25.03
C MET A 1 -32.52 -63.95 -23.92
N PRO A 2 -32.09 -64.24 -22.69
CA PRO A 2 -32.16 -63.27 -21.54
C PRO A 2 -30.86 -62.54 -21.42
N SER A 3 -31.05 -61.30 -21.03
CA SER A 3 -30.22 -60.12 -20.88
C SER A 3 -28.99 -60.26 -19.97
N ASN A 4 -27.95 -59.63 -20.40
CA ASN A 4 -26.63 -59.46 -19.81
C ASN A 4 -26.57 -58.26 -18.87
N ASP A 5 -27.59 -58.07 -17.97
CA ASP A 5 -27.69 -56.90 -17.09
C ASP A 5 -27.14 -57.12 -15.66
N LYS A 6 -26.53 -58.26 -15.41
CA LYS A 6 -25.96 -58.59 -14.06
C LYS A 6 -24.44 -58.49 -13.96
N GLU A 7 -23.72 -58.31 -15.09
CA GLU A 7 -22.25 -58.16 -15.06
C GLU A 7 -21.76 -56.73 -14.93
N ASN A 8 -22.58 -55.70 -15.19
CA ASN A 8 -22.18 -54.31 -15.05
C ASN A 8 -22.37 -53.70 -13.67
N GLU A 9 -23.10 -54.41 -12.77
CA GLU A 9 -23.33 -53.88 -11.40
C GLU A 9 -22.20 -54.22 -10.40
N ASN A 10 -21.27 -55.12 -10.78
CA ASN A 10 -20.14 -55.53 -9.96
C ASN A 10 -18.79 -54.90 -10.31
N LEU A 11 -18.71 -54.09 -11.40
CA LEU A 11 -17.49 -53.42 -11.79
C LEU A 11 -17.35 -52.01 -11.16
N ASP A 12 -18.44 -51.48 -10.58
CA ASP A 12 -18.45 -50.11 -10.02
C ASP A 12 -18.20 -50.08 -8.50
N LYS A 13 -18.09 -51.27 -7.83
CA LYS A 13 -17.86 -51.36 -6.37
C LYS A 13 -16.45 -51.72 -5.95
N GLY A 14 -15.49 -51.81 -6.88
CA GLY A 14 -14.16 -52.35 -6.57
C GLY A 14 -12.95 -51.47 -6.82
N LEU A 15 -13.11 -50.23 -7.29
CA LEU A 15 -11.97 -49.42 -7.70
C LEU A 15 -11.69 -48.14 -6.86
N PHE A 16 -12.61 -47.75 -5.99
CA PHE A 16 -12.35 -46.66 -5.02
C PHE A 16 -12.87 -47.10 -3.65
N GLY A 17 -11.98 -47.51 -2.77
CA GLY A 17 -12.29 -47.70 -1.37
C GLY A 17 -12.77 -46.39 -0.79
N GLU A 18 -13.78 -46.42 0.13
CA GLU A 18 -14.31 -45.26 0.82
C GLU A 18 -13.25 -44.48 1.65
N GLN A 19 -11.98 -44.91 1.65
CA GLN A 19 -10.84 -44.23 2.29
C GLN A 19 -10.15 -43.20 1.41
N ASP A 20 -10.39 -43.16 0.08
CA ASP A 20 -9.72 -42.21 -0.84
C ASP A 20 -10.48 -40.88 -1.04
N LEU A 21 -11.63 -40.69 -0.37
CA LEU A 21 -12.42 -39.45 -0.43
C LEU A 21 -12.16 -38.50 0.77
N ALA A 22 -11.38 -38.90 1.75
CA ALA A 22 -10.88 -37.99 2.76
C ALA A 22 -9.68 -37.24 2.18
N GLY A 23 -9.85 -35.96 1.86
CA GLY A 23 -8.72 -35.10 1.53
C GLY A 23 -7.64 -35.18 2.62
N PRO A 24 -6.38 -34.79 2.31
CA PRO A 24 -5.27 -34.90 3.24
C PRO A 24 -5.65 -34.33 4.62
N SER A 25 -5.30 -35.05 5.67
CA SER A 25 -5.55 -34.58 7.05
C SER A 25 -4.81 -33.28 7.30
N PRO A 26 -5.26 -32.43 8.25
CA PRO A 26 -4.52 -31.23 8.62
C PRO A 26 -3.04 -31.52 8.93
N GLU A 27 -2.74 -32.71 9.51
CA GLU A 27 -1.37 -33.15 9.81
C GLU A 27 -0.58 -33.48 8.53
N ASP A 28 -1.20 -34.07 7.51
CA ASP A 28 -0.57 -34.36 6.21
C ASP A 28 -0.33 -33.06 5.44
N TYR A 29 -1.22 -32.07 5.56
CA TYR A 29 -1.04 -30.75 4.97
C TYR A 29 0.12 -30.00 5.64
N ASP A 30 0.20 -30.02 6.96
CA ASP A 30 1.30 -29.42 7.71
C ASP A 30 2.65 -30.13 7.44
N ALA A 31 2.64 -31.46 7.28
CA ALA A 31 3.81 -32.23 6.91
C ALA A 31 4.27 -31.90 5.48
N ALA A 32 3.35 -31.77 4.51
CA ALA A 32 3.67 -31.38 3.14
C ALA A 32 4.21 -29.95 3.04
N VAL A 33 3.67 -29.01 3.85
CA VAL A 33 4.16 -27.64 3.96
C VAL A 33 5.59 -27.64 4.55
N ARG A 34 5.86 -28.39 5.63
CA ARG A 34 7.20 -28.50 6.24
C ARG A 34 8.23 -29.08 5.27
N VAL A 35 7.89 -30.14 4.53
CA VAL A 35 8.78 -30.73 3.51
C VAL A 35 9.01 -29.75 2.35
N GLY A 36 8.02 -28.94 2.00
CA GLY A 36 8.17 -27.84 1.05
C GLY A 36 9.12 -26.75 1.55
N GLU A 37 9.04 -26.40 2.83
CA GLU A 37 9.91 -25.39 3.47
C GLU A 37 11.36 -25.85 3.61
N GLU A 38 11.61 -27.13 3.91
CA GLU A 38 12.96 -27.68 3.97
C GLU A 38 13.70 -27.67 2.63
N ARG A 39 12.97 -27.68 1.51
CA ARG A 39 13.53 -27.60 0.16
C ARG A 39 13.83 -26.18 -0.31
N LEU A 40 13.34 -25.14 0.39
CA LEU A 40 13.62 -23.76 0.04
C LEU A 40 15.05 -23.37 0.41
N SER A 41 15.73 -22.65 -0.48
CA SER A 41 17.02 -22.02 -0.16
C SER A 41 16.87 -20.99 0.97
N ALA A 42 17.97 -20.68 1.68
CA ALA A 42 17.94 -19.68 2.74
C ALA A 42 17.45 -18.31 2.23
N GLN A 43 17.77 -17.95 0.99
CA GLN A 43 17.28 -16.72 0.34
C GLN A 43 15.80 -16.76 0.09
N GLN A 44 15.24 -17.88 -0.36
CA GLN A 44 13.80 -18.03 -0.58
C GLN A 44 13.01 -18.01 0.73
N ARG A 45 13.54 -18.63 1.80
CA ARG A 45 12.96 -18.57 3.15
C ARG A 45 12.94 -17.14 3.69
N PHE A 46 14.06 -16.42 3.56
CA PHE A 46 14.14 -15.02 3.96
C PHE A 46 13.17 -14.14 3.14
N ALA A 47 13.15 -14.31 1.82
CA ALA A 47 12.23 -13.57 0.95
C ALA A 47 10.76 -13.79 1.34
N ARG A 48 10.37 -15.05 1.60
CA ARG A 48 9.01 -15.39 2.04
C ARG A 48 8.68 -14.82 3.42
N PHE A 49 9.63 -14.88 4.36
CA PHE A 49 9.47 -14.33 5.69
C PHE A 49 9.23 -12.82 5.67
N VAL A 50 10.01 -12.08 4.88
CA VAL A 50 9.87 -10.62 4.78
C VAL A 50 8.65 -10.19 3.98
N SER A 51 8.20 -11.00 3.02
CA SER A 51 6.97 -10.73 2.25
C SER A 51 5.68 -11.08 3.01
N ASP A 52 5.78 -11.60 4.24
CA ASP A 52 4.64 -11.74 5.12
C ASP A 52 4.16 -10.36 5.60
N ASP A 53 2.87 -10.07 5.43
CA ASP A 53 2.28 -8.76 5.74
C ASP A 53 2.56 -8.31 7.20
N ILE A 54 2.55 -9.27 8.14
CA ILE A 54 2.81 -8.98 9.56
C ILE A 54 4.27 -8.59 9.76
N VAL A 55 5.20 -9.32 9.13
CA VAL A 55 6.65 -9.06 9.25
C VAL A 55 7.00 -7.75 8.57
N GLY A 56 6.51 -7.52 7.34
CA GLY A 56 6.71 -6.25 6.62
C GLY A 56 6.18 -5.06 7.41
N GLY A 57 4.98 -5.16 7.97
CA GLY A 57 4.40 -4.15 8.84
C GLY A 57 5.23 -3.90 10.11
N MET A 58 5.77 -4.95 10.76
CA MET A 58 6.64 -4.79 11.92
C MET A 58 7.96 -4.09 11.58
N ILE A 59 8.61 -4.45 10.47
CA ILE A 59 9.84 -3.81 10.01
C ILE A 59 9.60 -2.32 9.78
N LEU A 60 8.48 -1.98 9.16
CA LEU A 60 8.07 -0.62 8.89
C LEU A 60 7.86 0.19 10.18
N ILE A 61 7.15 -0.36 11.17
CA ILE A 61 6.97 0.27 12.50
C ILE A 61 8.31 0.51 13.18
N ILE A 62 9.18 -0.50 13.19
CA ILE A 62 10.50 -0.40 13.80
C ILE A 62 11.31 0.71 13.12
N ALA A 63 11.32 0.77 11.80
CA ALA A 63 12.01 1.82 11.06
C ALA A 63 11.50 3.22 11.44
N ALA A 64 10.18 3.40 11.53
CA ALA A 64 9.56 4.66 11.93
C ALA A 64 9.87 5.04 13.38
N ILE A 65 9.83 4.08 14.31
CA ILE A 65 10.20 4.32 15.72
C ILE A 65 11.67 4.74 15.83
N ILE A 66 12.57 4.03 15.13
CA ILE A 66 14.01 4.37 15.10
C ILE A 66 14.19 5.78 14.55
N ALA A 67 13.52 6.15 13.46
CA ALA A 67 13.56 7.48 12.87
C ALA A 67 13.12 8.55 13.86
N LEU A 68 11.97 8.34 14.53
CA LEU A 68 11.44 9.25 15.52
C LEU A 68 12.38 9.42 16.73
N VAL A 69 12.98 8.30 17.19
CA VAL A 69 13.99 8.34 18.27
C VAL A 69 15.24 9.09 17.81
N CYS A 70 15.78 8.81 16.62
CA CYS A 70 16.95 9.50 16.09
C CYS A 70 16.69 11.01 15.94
N ALA A 71 15.53 11.41 15.43
CA ALA A 71 15.18 12.81 15.22
C ALA A 71 14.99 13.60 16.54
N ASN A 72 14.72 12.92 17.68
CA ASN A 72 14.39 13.56 18.95
C ASN A 72 15.40 13.28 20.09
N THR A 73 16.59 12.78 19.76
CA THR A 73 17.68 12.47 20.69
C THR A 73 18.98 13.17 20.26
N PRO A 74 20.09 13.05 21.01
CA PRO A 74 21.39 13.60 20.59
C PRO A 74 21.89 13.14 19.22
N PHE A 75 21.30 12.09 18.62
CA PHE A 75 21.63 11.63 17.27
C PHE A 75 21.00 12.48 16.15
N ARG A 76 20.17 13.48 16.48
CA ARG A 76 19.43 14.32 15.53
C ARG A 76 20.33 14.97 14.47
N GLU A 77 21.44 15.59 14.89
CA GLU A 77 22.35 16.25 13.95
C GLU A 77 22.91 15.24 12.91
N GLY A 78 23.28 14.04 13.38
CA GLY A 78 23.72 12.97 12.48
C GLY A 78 22.62 12.48 11.56
N TYR A 79 21.39 12.33 12.08
CA TYR A 79 20.21 11.94 11.29
C TYR A 79 19.90 12.96 10.19
N GLN A 80 19.84 14.25 10.55
CA GLN A 80 19.58 15.33 9.58
C GLN A 80 20.73 15.48 8.57
N ALA A 81 21.99 15.34 9.01
CA ALA A 81 23.13 15.37 8.10
C ALA A 81 23.07 14.25 7.06
N VAL A 82 22.60 13.05 7.42
CA VAL A 82 22.40 11.95 6.48
C VAL A 82 21.18 12.20 5.59
N ALA A 83 20.07 12.64 6.14
CA ALA A 83 18.84 12.91 5.37
C ALA A 83 19.06 13.97 4.29
N GLN A 84 19.76 15.03 4.64
CA GLN A 84 20.04 16.17 3.75
C GLN A 84 21.31 16.02 2.92
N PHE A 85 22.06 14.93 3.10
CA PHE A 85 23.26 14.69 2.30
C PHE A 85 22.89 14.48 0.83
N VAL A 86 23.52 15.29 -0.05
CA VAL A 86 23.35 15.21 -1.51
C VAL A 86 24.49 14.39 -2.09
N PRO A 87 24.24 13.17 -2.62
CA PRO A 87 25.25 12.29 -3.18
C PRO A 87 25.65 12.75 -4.61
N ASP A 88 26.17 13.96 -4.72
CA ASP A 88 26.65 14.54 -5.97
C ASP A 88 28.16 14.83 -5.87
N PRO A 89 29.03 13.95 -6.38
CA PRO A 89 30.48 14.12 -6.28
C PRO A 89 31.01 15.34 -7.06
N GLY A 90 30.23 15.85 -8.01
CA GLY A 90 30.58 17.06 -8.80
C GLY A 90 30.12 18.37 -8.18
N LEU A 91 29.32 18.34 -7.10
CA LEU A 91 28.67 19.51 -6.56
C LEU A 91 29.67 20.58 -6.07
N ALA A 92 30.67 20.20 -5.30
CA ALA A 92 31.68 21.13 -4.79
C ALA A 92 32.55 21.74 -5.90
N GLN A 93 32.90 20.96 -6.91
CA GLN A 93 33.68 21.43 -8.06
C GLN A 93 32.86 22.36 -8.95
N ALA A 94 31.58 22.03 -9.18
CA ALA A 94 30.65 22.85 -9.93
C ALA A 94 30.41 24.19 -9.25
N ALA A 95 30.20 24.21 -7.95
CA ALA A 95 30.04 25.42 -7.13
C ALA A 95 31.31 26.30 -7.16
N ALA A 96 32.50 25.71 -7.07
CA ALA A 96 33.76 26.44 -7.17
C ALA A 96 34.01 27.07 -8.55
N ALA A 97 33.43 26.49 -9.62
CA ALA A 97 33.55 26.96 -11.01
C ALA A 97 32.35 27.80 -11.45
N ASP A 98 31.42 28.12 -10.57
CA ASP A 98 30.15 28.82 -10.87
C ASP A 98 29.37 28.16 -12.03
N THR A 99 29.33 26.81 -12.00
CA THR A 99 28.66 25.97 -13.00
C THR A 99 27.72 24.96 -12.33
N LEU A 100 26.93 24.27 -13.14
CA LEU A 100 26.11 23.17 -12.63
C LEU A 100 26.84 21.83 -12.76
N SER A 101 26.73 20.98 -11.74
CA SER A 101 27.22 19.61 -11.81
C SER A 101 26.44 18.80 -12.85
N VAL A 102 26.95 17.64 -13.26
CA VAL A 102 26.24 16.75 -14.20
C VAL A 102 24.90 16.31 -13.61
N LEU A 103 24.87 15.96 -12.32
CA LEU A 103 23.63 15.52 -11.67
C LEU A 103 22.62 16.67 -11.50
N GLN A 104 23.08 17.90 -11.25
CA GLN A 104 22.21 19.08 -11.26
C GLN A 104 21.56 19.32 -12.64
N LYS A 105 22.35 19.22 -13.74
CA LYS A 105 21.82 19.32 -15.10
C LYS A 105 20.80 18.25 -15.44
N LEU A 106 20.93 17.07 -14.84
CA LEU A 106 20.01 15.95 -14.99
C LEU A 106 18.87 15.96 -13.96
N HIS A 107 18.75 16.96 -13.09
CA HIS A 107 17.78 17.02 -12.00
C HIS A 107 17.89 15.82 -11.01
N LEU A 108 19.06 15.24 -10.85
CA LEU A 108 19.35 14.09 -9.98
C LEU A 108 20.17 14.45 -8.73
N SER A 109 20.55 15.74 -8.58
CA SER A 109 21.25 16.26 -7.40
C SER A 109 20.23 16.51 -6.28
N MET A 110 19.77 15.42 -5.66
CA MET A 110 18.72 15.41 -4.62
C MET A 110 19.29 14.88 -3.31
N PRO A 111 18.82 15.34 -2.13
CA PRO A 111 19.18 14.76 -0.84
C PRO A 111 18.69 13.31 -0.70
N ILE A 112 19.27 12.57 0.24
CA ILE A 112 18.92 11.14 0.46
C ILE A 112 17.42 10.97 0.79
N GLU A 113 16.84 11.88 1.55
CA GLU A 113 15.41 11.83 1.87
C GLU A 113 14.51 11.95 0.60
N GLU A 114 14.91 12.76 -0.36
CA GLU A 114 14.22 12.84 -1.66
C GLU A 114 14.45 11.61 -2.51
N TRP A 115 15.66 11.04 -2.51
CA TRP A 115 15.92 9.74 -3.15
C TRP A 115 15.09 8.62 -2.53
N ALA A 116 14.88 8.62 -1.21
CA ALA A 116 14.02 7.67 -0.54
C ALA A 116 12.57 7.77 -1.03
N ARG A 117 12.07 9.02 -1.13
CA ARG A 117 10.69 9.34 -1.51
C ARG A 117 10.42 9.17 -3.01
N ASP A 118 11.28 9.72 -3.86
CA ASP A 118 11.01 9.83 -5.30
C ASP A 118 11.68 8.70 -6.10
N GLY A 119 12.80 8.16 -5.61
CA GLY A 119 13.56 7.09 -6.26
C GLY A 119 13.21 5.70 -5.73
N ILE A 120 13.55 5.44 -4.47
CA ILE A 120 13.47 4.09 -3.89
C ILE A 120 12.01 3.63 -3.71
N LEU A 121 11.12 4.53 -3.30
CA LEU A 121 9.70 4.23 -3.14
C LEU A 121 9.02 3.86 -4.47
N ALA A 122 9.59 4.20 -5.63
CA ALA A 122 9.09 3.75 -6.92
C ALA A 122 9.07 2.20 -7.07
N ILE A 123 9.94 1.49 -6.32
CA ILE A 123 9.94 0.02 -6.26
C ILE A 123 8.66 -0.49 -5.60
N PHE A 124 8.24 0.15 -4.51
CA PHE A 124 6.96 -0.16 -3.86
C PHE A 124 5.78 0.16 -4.80
N PHE A 125 5.80 1.31 -5.47
CA PHE A 125 4.74 1.63 -6.43
C PHE A 125 4.71 0.69 -7.65
N PHE A 126 5.82 0.06 -7.98
CA PHE A 126 5.83 -1.01 -8.99
C PHE A 126 5.09 -2.25 -8.49
N THR A 127 5.26 -2.65 -7.22
CA THR A 127 4.49 -3.76 -6.64
C THR A 127 3.00 -3.43 -6.57
N VAL A 128 2.64 -2.21 -6.18
CA VAL A 128 1.24 -1.74 -6.22
C VAL A 128 0.67 -1.80 -7.65
N GLY A 129 1.44 -1.41 -8.65
CA GLY A 129 1.05 -1.52 -10.07
C GLY A 129 0.82 -2.95 -10.53
N LEU A 130 1.64 -3.91 -10.05
CA LEU A 130 1.44 -5.34 -10.30
C LEU A 130 0.17 -5.87 -9.63
N GLU A 131 -0.07 -5.48 -8.37
CA GLU A 131 -1.29 -5.84 -7.61
C GLU A 131 -2.55 -5.30 -8.29
N LEU A 132 -2.53 -4.03 -8.69
CA LEU A 132 -3.62 -3.42 -9.47
C LEU A 132 -3.87 -4.21 -10.77
N LYS A 133 -2.81 -4.59 -11.48
CA LYS A 133 -2.92 -5.38 -12.71
C LYS A 133 -3.60 -6.72 -12.46
N GLU A 134 -3.21 -7.43 -11.41
CA GLU A 134 -3.80 -8.71 -11.02
C GLU A 134 -5.28 -8.55 -10.62
N GLU A 135 -5.60 -7.54 -9.80
CA GLU A 135 -6.95 -7.26 -9.35
C GLU A 135 -7.91 -6.91 -10.51
N PHE A 136 -7.44 -6.15 -11.50
CA PHE A 136 -8.24 -5.84 -12.70
C PHE A 136 -8.41 -7.03 -13.65
N THR A 137 -7.48 -7.98 -13.64
CA THR A 137 -7.49 -9.09 -14.61
C THR A 137 -8.16 -10.35 -14.05
N HIS A 138 -7.84 -10.70 -12.81
CA HIS A 138 -8.28 -11.96 -12.16
C HIS A 138 -8.90 -11.76 -10.78
N GLY A 139 -8.70 -10.58 -10.16
CA GLY A 139 -9.14 -10.31 -8.80
C GLY A 139 -10.58 -9.80 -8.70
N ALA A 140 -10.90 -9.27 -7.52
CA ALA A 140 -12.25 -8.78 -7.19
C ALA A 140 -12.70 -7.59 -8.06
N LEU A 141 -11.76 -6.80 -8.61
CA LEU A 141 -12.07 -5.67 -9.49
C LEU A 141 -12.41 -6.09 -10.93
N HIS A 142 -12.24 -7.37 -11.28
CA HIS A 142 -12.56 -7.88 -12.61
C HIS A 142 -14.07 -7.89 -12.90
N ASP A 143 -14.91 -8.25 -11.93
CA ASP A 143 -16.37 -8.22 -12.07
C ASP A 143 -16.95 -6.91 -11.51
N PRO A 144 -17.47 -6.00 -12.38
CA PRO A 144 -18.03 -4.72 -11.92
C PRO A 144 -19.19 -4.85 -10.93
N ARG A 145 -19.88 -6.00 -10.87
CA ARG A 145 -21.02 -6.20 -9.97
C ARG A 145 -20.56 -6.45 -8.53
N THR A 146 -19.54 -7.27 -8.37
CA THR A 146 -18.95 -7.57 -7.06
C THR A 146 -18.04 -6.46 -6.57
N ALA A 147 -17.34 -5.78 -7.48
CA ALA A 147 -16.47 -4.66 -7.19
C ALA A 147 -17.19 -3.34 -6.86
N ALA A 148 -18.46 -3.17 -7.30
CA ALA A 148 -19.16 -1.89 -7.19
C ALA A 148 -19.24 -1.37 -5.75
N MET A 149 -19.58 -2.23 -4.78
CA MET A 149 -19.72 -1.81 -3.39
C MET A 149 -18.37 -1.39 -2.77
N PRO A 150 -17.27 -2.18 -2.85
CA PRO A 150 -15.95 -1.77 -2.37
C PRO A 150 -15.42 -0.50 -3.07
N ILE A 151 -15.61 -0.35 -4.40
CA ILE A 151 -15.14 0.84 -5.14
C ILE A 151 -15.86 2.11 -4.66
N ILE A 152 -17.19 2.05 -4.53
CA ILE A 152 -17.96 3.19 -4.02
C ILE A 152 -17.58 3.47 -2.57
N ALA A 153 -17.41 2.44 -1.75
CA ALA A 153 -16.95 2.58 -0.37
C ALA A 153 -15.56 3.21 -0.30
N ALA A 154 -14.62 2.88 -1.22
CA ALA A 154 -13.30 3.50 -1.33
C ALA A 154 -13.42 4.99 -1.70
N ALA A 155 -14.24 5.35 -2.69
CA ALA A 155 -14.45 6.74 -3.06
C ALA A 155 -14.97 7.60 -1.90
N PHE A 156 -15.93 7.09 -1.13
CA PHE A 156 -16.39 7.76 0.09
C PHE A 156 -15.40 7.63 1.26
N GLY A 157 -14.62 6.54 1.29
CA GLY A 157 -13.49 6.35 2.19
C GLY A 157 -12.36 7.36 1.98
N MET A 158 -12.21 7.92 0.79
CA MET A 158 -11.33 9.07 0.52
C MET A 158 -12.03 10.40 0.82
N ALA A 159 -13.29 10.56 0.40
CA ALA A 159 -14.04 11.80 0.59
C ALA A 159 -14.30 12.11 2.08
N GLY A 160 -14.61 11.10 2.89
CA GLY A 160 -14.86 11.26 4.33
C GLY A 160 -13.70 11.91 5.08
N PRO A 161 -12.48 11.31 5.04
CA PRO A 161 -11.30 11.93 5.65
C PRO A 161 -10.98 13.31 5.09
N ALA A 162 -11.11 13.52 3.78
CA ALA A 162 -10.92 14.84 3.16
C ALA A 162 -11.87 15.88 3.74
N LEU A 163 -13.15 15.54 3.90
CA LEU A 163 -14.15 16.43 4.49
C LEU A 163 -13.87 16.72 5.96
N VAL A 164 -13.47 15.71 6.75
CA VAL A 164 -13.11 15.91 8.17
C VAL A 164 -11.89 16.82 8.27
N TYR A 165 -10.86 16.61 7.43
CA TYR A 165 -9.68 17.47 7.39
C TYR A 165 -10.05 18.93 7.07
N VAL A 166 -10.82 19.13 6.00
CA VAL A 166 -11.28 20.47 5.58
C VAL A 166 -12.14 21.12 6.67
N ALA A 167 -13.02 20.37 7.32
CA ALA A 167 -13.84 20.91 8.41
C ALA A 167 -12.98 21.39 9.60
N VAL A 168 -12.01 20.57 10.04
CA VAL A 168 -11.12 20.95 11.16
C VAL A 168 -10.26 22.16 10.79
N THR A 169 -9.67 22.19 9.59
CA THR A 169 -8.86 23.33 9.13
C THR A 169 -9.67 24.60 8.94
N ALA A 170 -10.95 24.50 8.53
CA ALA A 170 -11.88 25.61 8.45
C ALA A 170 -12.22 26.17 9.85
N ILE A 171 -12.56 25.30 10.80
CA ILE A 171 -12.90 25.68 12.18
C ILE A 171 -11.71 26.36 12.86
N THR A 172 -10.51 25.86 12.65
CA THR A 172 -9.28 26.40 13.26
C THR A 172 -8.72 27.60 12.52
N GLY A 173 -9.20 27.91 11.32
CA GLY A 173 -8.71 29.02 10.49
C GLY A 173 -7.26 28.88 10.04
N SER A 174 -6.71 27.65 9.98
CA SER A 174 -5.30 27.41 9.69
C SER A 174 -4.89 27.74 8.24
N GLY A 175 -5.81 27.77 7.29
CA GLY A 175 -5.55 28.04 5.88
C GLY A 175 -4.80 26.92 5.15
N ALA A 176 -4.49 25.79 5.81
CA ALA A 176 -3.69 24.69 5.26
C ALA A 176 -4.52 23.72 4.40
N TRP A 177 -5.25 24.25 3.41
CA TRP A 177 -6.18 23.48 2.58
C TRP A 177 -5.50 22.38 1.74
N HIS A 178 -4.24 22.59 1.32
CA HIS A 178 -3.51 21.66 0.46
C HIS A 178 -3.31 20.27 1.06
N GLY A 179 -3.40 20.13 2.40
CA GLY A 179 -3.27 18.86 3.09
C GLY A 179 -4.51 17.95 3.07
N TRP A 180 -5.59 18.32 2.37
CA TRP A 180 -6.85 17.57 2.36
C TRP A 180 -6.71 16.10 1.95
N ALA A 181 -5.74 15.80 1.11
CA ALA A 181 -5.51 14.45 0.60
C ALA A 181 -4.66 13.58 1.54
N ILE A 182 -3.98 14.15 2.54
CA ILE A 182 -3.12 13.39 3.46
C ILE A 182 -3.86 12.20 4.10
N PRO A 183 -5.05 12.38 4.69
CA PRO A 183 -5.75 11.30 5.38
C PRO A 183 -6.58 10.40 4.46
N THR A 184 -6.48 10.54 3.13
CA THR A 184 -7.31 9.76 2.20
C THR A 184 -6.76 8.35 1.97
N ALA A 185 -5.46 8.14 2.03
CA ALA A 185 -4.80 6.88 1.72
C ALA A 185 -4.91 5.85 2.87
N THR A 186 -4.91 4.56 2.50
CA THR A 186 -4.85 3.41 3.42
C THR A 186 -3.54 2.64 3.20
N ASP A 187 -2.88 2.22 4.27
CA ASP A 187 -1.73 1.31 4.20
C ASP A 187 -2.22 -0.14 4.28
N ILE A 188 -2.28 -0.82 3.12
CA ILE A 188 -2.82 -2.18 2.99
C ILE A 188 -2.06 -3.15 3.89
N ALA A 189 -0.72 -3.14 3.85
CA ALA A 189 0.10 -4.09 4.60
C ALA A 189 -0.16 -3.98 6.10
N PHE A 190 -0.24 -2.76 6.61
CA PHE A 190 -0.57 -2.50 8.00
C PHE A 190 -2.00 -2.88 8.36
N ALA A 191 -2.96 -2.51 7.54
CA ALA A 191 -4.38 -2.79 7.77
C ALA A 191 -4.63 -4.30 7.81
N VAL A 192 -4.04 -5.06 6.87
CA VAL A 192 -4.15 -6.52 6.81
C VAL A 192 -3.45 -7.17 8.00
N ALA A 193 -2.26 -6.70 8.41
CA ALA A 193 -1.57 -7.22 9.59
C ALA A 193 -2.43 -7.07 10.86
N ILE A 194 -3.02 -5.91 11.10
CA ILE A 194 -3.92 -5.68 12.24
C ILE A 194 -5.16 -6.58 12.16
N LEU A 195 -5.74 -6.73 10.96
CA LEU A 195 -6.89 -7.61 10.77
C LEU A 195 -6.51 -9.08 11.01
N GLN A 196 -5.33 -9.54 10.60
CA GLN A 196 -4.86 -10.92 10.84
C GLN A 196 -4.59 -11.19 12.32
N ILE A 197 -4.07 -10.20 13.05
CA ILE A 197 -3.77 -10.34 14.49
C ILE A 197 -5.04 -10.32 15.34
N PHE A 198 -5.89 -9.30 15.14
CA PHE A 198 -7.03 -8.99 16.01
C PHE A 198 -8.38 -9.44 15.45
N GLY A 199 -8.46 -9.72 14.14
CA GLY A 199 -9.70 -10.06 13.43
C GLY A 199 -9.92 -11.56 13.21
N ARG A 200 -9.17 -12.45 13.88
CA ARG A 200 -9.33 -13.92 13.75
C ARG A 200 -10.73 -14.35 14.16
N GLY A 201 -11.51 -14.80 13.17
CA GLY A 201 -12.92 -15.19 13.37
C GLY A 201 -13.94 -14.28 12.69
N LEU A 202 -13.48 -13.23 12.01
CA LEU A 202 -14.33 -12.51 11.04
C LEU A 202 -14.58 -13.39 9.79
N PRO A 203 -15.71 -13.20 9.09
CA PRO A 203 -15.98 -13.85 7.82
C PRO A 203 -14.91 -13.51 6.78
N ASN A 204 -14.58 -14.46 5.89
CA ASN A 204 -13.64 -14.23 4.80
C ASN A 204 -14.04 -13.04 3.93
N GLY A 205 -15.33 -12.85 3.66
CA GLY A 205 -15.84 -11.70 2.90
C GLY A 205 -15.50 -10.35 3.50
N ALA A 206 -15.35 -10.24 4.83
CA ALA A 206 -14.91 -9.02 5.48
C ALA A 206 -13.43 -8.70 5.14
N ARG A 207 -12.57 -9.72 5.08
CA ARG A 207 -11.18 -9.58 4.65
C ARG A 207 -11.10 -9.22 3.16
N THR A 208 -11.84 -9.93 2.31
CA THR A 208 -11.91 -9.64 0.87
C THR A 208 -12.39 -8.20 0.63
N PHE A 209 -13.42 -7.76 1.35
CA PHE A 209 -13.92 -6.39 1.26
C PHE A 209 -12.84 -5.37 1.61
N LEU A 210 -12.09 -5.55 2.71
CA LEU A 210 -11.01 -4.64 3.09
C LEU A 210 -9.90 -4.61 2.04
N LEU A 211 -9.50 -5.76 1.49
CA LEU A 211 -8.46 -5.84 0.45
C LEU A 211 -8.89 -5.12 -0.81
N THR A 212 -10.09 -5.40 -1.32
CA THR A 212 -10.60 -4.76 -2.55
C THR A 212 -10.80 -3.25 -2.35
N LEU A 213 -11.31 -2.84 -1.17
CA LEU A 213 -11.46 -1.43 -0.81
C LEU A 213 -10.09 -0.73 -0.79
N ALA A 214 -9.08 -1.34 -0.16
CA ALA A 214 -7.76 -0.74 -0.02
C ALA A 214 -7.03 -0.63 -1.38
N VAL A 215 -7.15 -1.63 -2.25
CA VAL A 215 -6.62 -1.56 -3.63
C VAL A 215 -7.30 -0.44 -4.44
N ALA A 216 -8.62 -0.27 -4.30
CA ALA A 216 -9.35 0.82 -4.96
C ALA A 216 -8.98 2.19 -4.37
N ASP A 217 -8.72 2.26 -3.07
CA ASP A 217 -8.28 3.47 -2.34
C ASP A 217 -6.87 3.89 -2.76
N ASP A 218 -5.95 2.93 -2.92
CA ASP A 218 -4.59 3.18 -3.42
C ASP A 218 -4.60 3.72 -4.85
N LEU A 219 -5.42 3.12 -5.72
CA LEU A 219 -5.61 3.65 -7.08
C LEU A 219 -6.11 5.10 -7.04
N GLY A 220 -7.10 5.38 -6.19
CA GLY A 220 -7.61 6.74 -5.98
C GLY A 220 -6.54 7.69 -5.46
N GLY A 221 -5.74 7.26 -4.49
CA GLY A 221 -4.61 8.02 -3.96
C GLY A 221 -3.55 8.36 -5.02
N ILE A 222 -3.22 7.39 -5.89
CA ILE A 222 -2.30 7.59 -7.01
C ILE A 222 -2.86 8.63 -8.01
N ILE A 223 -4.15 8.55 -8.32
CA ILE A 223 -4.81 9.54 -9.20
C ILE A 223 -4.78 10.93 -8.56
N VAL A 224 -5.06 11.03 -7.26
CA VAL A 224 -5.00 12.30 -6.51
C VAL A 224 -3.57 12.88 -6.56
N ILE A 225 -2.54 12.06 -6.32
CA ILE A 225 -1.14 12.50 -6.41
C ILE A 225 -0.83 13.00 -7.83
N ALA A 226 -1.23 12.27 -8.86
CA ALA A 226 -0.95 12.62 -10.25
C ALA A 226 -1.61 13.93 -10.69
N VAL A 227 -2.85 14.16 -10.26
CA VAL A 227 -3.66 15.32 -10.71
C VAL A 227 -3.38 16.58 -9.89
N PHE A 228 -3.24 16.45 -8.56
CA PHE A 228 -3.23 17.61 -7.66
C PHE A 228 -1.82 18.01 -7.17
N TYR A 229 -0.83 17.09 -7.24
CA TYR A 229 0.51 17.32 -6.68
C TYR A 229 1.62 17.35 -7.73
N GLY A 230 1.29 17.37 -9.02
CA GLY A 230 2.24 17.63 -10.11
C GLY A 230 2.70 19.11 -10.11
N SER A 231 3.96 19.35 -10.46
CA SER A 231 4.54 20.70 -10.54
C SER A 231 5.16 20.93 -11.91
N ASN A 232 4.95 22.14 -12.50
CA ASN A 232 5.60 22.56 -13.74
C ASN A 232 5.58 21.51 -14.86
N LEU A 233 4.38 21.05 -15.24
CA LEU A 233 4.18 19.97 -16.20
C LEU A 233 4.83 20.25 -17.54
N ASN A 234 5.82 19.44 -17.92
CA ASN A 234 6.43 19.42 -19.24
C ASN A 234 5.99 18.15 -19.99
N LEU A 235 4.87 18.27 -20.69
CA LEU A 235 4.25 17.16 -21.40
C LEU A 235 5.15 16.54 -22.49
N ALA A 236 6.20 17.24 -22.95
CA ALA A 236 7.13 16.71 -23.93
C ALA A 236 7.88 15.46 -23.43
N PHE A 237 8.13 15.36 -22.11
CA PHE A 237 8.80 14.21 -21.53
C PHE A 237 7.87 13.01 -21.28
N LEU A 238 6.56 13.19 -21.33
CA LEU A 238 5.61 12.09 -21.26
C LEU A 238 5.67 11.17 -22.49
N LEU A 239 6.03 11.70 -23.64
CA LEU A 239 6.17 10.89 -24.86
C LEU A 239 7.30 9.85 -24.75
N PRO A 240 8.56 10.24 -24.43
CA PRO A 240 9.63 9.27 -24.23
C PRO A 240 9.37 8.34 -23.02
N MET A 241 8.71 8.82 -21.96
CA MET A 241 8.28 7.99 -20.84
C MET A 241 7.32 6.89 -21.33
N ALA A 242 6.27 7.25 -22.07
CA ALA A 242 5.30 6.31 -22.63
C ALA A 242 5.96 5.33 -23.61
N ALA A 243 6.92 5.76 -24.40
CA ALA A 243 7.69 4.90 -25.31
C ALA A 243 8.52 3.86 -24.52
N CYS A 244 9.21 4.26 -23.44
CA CYS A 244 9.96 3.35 -22.57
C CYS A 244 9.03 2.36 -21.86
N ALA A 245 7.89 2.81 -21.32
CA ALA A 245 6.91 1.96 -20.67
C ALA A 245 6.27 0.97 -21.68
N ALA A 246 5.95 1.41 -22.89
CA ALA A 246 5.44 0.55 -23.94
C ALA A 246 6.46 -0.51 -24.37
N LEU A 247 7.75 -0.13 -24.49
CA LEU A 247 8.82 -1.07 -24.80
C LEU A 247 9.02 -2.07 -23.68
N PHE A 248 8.95 -1.65 -22.42
CA PHE A 248 8.97 -2.50 -21.23
C PHE A 248 7.85 -3.55 -21.30
N GLY A 249 6.60 -3.10 -21.49
CA GLY A 249 5.45 -3.98 -21.62
C GLY A 249 5.55 -4.94 -22.84
N PHE A 250 6.07 -4.45 -23.97
CA PHE A 250 6.31 -5.29 -25.15
C PHE A 250 7.33 -6.41 -24.89
N LEU A 251 8.46 -6.09 -24.23
CA LEU A 251 9.45 -7.11 -23.85
C LEU A 251 8.87 -8.13 -22.86
N CYS A 252 8.07 -7.69 -21.90
CA CYS A 252 7.33 -8.55 -21.00
C CYS A 252 6.33 -9.46 -21.74
N HIS A 253 5.57 -8.90 -22.69
CA HIS A 253 4.61 -9.65 -23.49
C HIS A 253 5.31 -10.73 -24.36
N LYS A 254 6.47 -10.43 -24.90
CA LYS A 254 7.28 -11.40 -25.67
C LYS A 254 8.01 -12.41 -24.76
N ARG A 255 7.92 -12.30 -23.42
CA ARG A 255 8.70 -13.12 -22.46
C ARG A 255 10.21 -13.09 -22.71
N LYS A 256 10.71 -12.01 -23.33
CA LYS A 256 12.13 -11.73 -23.59
C LYS A 256 12.70 -10.68 -22.64
N GLY A 257 11.95 -10.28 -21.64
CA GLY A 257 12.30 -9.27 -20.65
C GLY A 257 13.30 -9.81 -19.62
N HIS A 258 14.58 -9.84 -19.95
CA HIS A 258 15.61 -10.11 -18.95
C HIS A 258 15.82 -8.87 -18.08
N TRP A 259 16.11 -9.06 -16.80
CA TRP A 259 16.26 -7.97 -15.83
C TRP A 259 17.26 -6.89 -16.26
N TYR A 260 18.33 -7.27 -16.96
CA TYR A 260 19.34 -6.32 -17.49
C TYR A 260 18.81 -5.40 -18.61
N PHE A 261 17.64 -5.67 -19.21
CA PHE A 261 16.93 -4.74 -20.10
C PHE A 261 15.78 -4.04 -19.38
N LEU A 262 15.06 -4.75 -18.50
CA LEU A 262 13.89 -4.19 -17.82
C LEU A 262 14.28 -3.12 -16.82
N ILE A 263 15.37 -3.32 -16.04
CA ILE A 263 15.82 -2.33 -15.06
C ILE A 263 16.20 -1.00 -15.73
N PRO A 264 17.06 -0.95 -16.77
CA PRO A 264 17.35 0.33 -17.46
C PRO A 264 16.11 1.01 -18.03
N LEU A 265 15.18 0.26 -18.63
CA LEU A 265 13.91 0.81 -19.13
C LEU A 265 13.04 1.35 -17.99
N GLY A 266 13.00 0.66 -16.87
CA GLY A 266 12.31 1.12 -15.68
C GLY A 266 12.90 2.44 -15.15
N VAL A 267 14.23 2.51 -15.03
CA VAL A 267 14.94 3.73 -14.62
C VAL A 267 14.72 4.88 -15.61
N LEU A 268 14.73 4.62 -16.91
CA LEU A 268 14.44 5.64 -17.92
C LEU A 268 12.99 6.12 -17.84
N THR A 269 12.04 5.23 -17.66
CA THR A 269 10.62 5.59 -17.47
C THR A 269 10.45 6.48 -16.23
N TRP A 270 11.07 6.09 -15.11
CA TRP A 270 11.10 6.87 -13.89
C TRP A 270 11.75 8.26 -14.10
N TYR A 271 12.88 8.31 -14.76
CA TYR A 271 13.61 9.56 -15.05
C TYR A 271 12.78 10.52 -15.90
N PHE A 272 12.19 10.03 -16.99
CA PHE A 272 11.35 10.89 -17.83
C PHE A 272 10.08 11.35 -17.10
N MET A 273 9.53 10.51 -16.19
CA MET A 273 8.42 10.92 -15.31
C MET A 273 8.87 12.03 -14.36
N LEU A 274 10.04 11.90 -13.73
CA LEU A 274 10.63 12.91 -12.84
C LEU A 274 10.76 14.26 -13.54
N VAL A 275 11.36 14.29 -14.75
CA VAL A 275 11.58 15.52 -15.51
C VAL A 275 10.29 16.08 -16.12
N SER A 276 9.25 15.26 -16.27
CA SER A 276 7.94 15.73 -16.75
C SER A 276 7.19 16.60 -15.74
N GLY A 277 7.62 16.62 -14.46
CA GLY A 277 6.94 17.33 -13.39
C GLY A 277 5.76 16.57 -12.76
N ILE A 278 5.47 15.34 -13.24
CA ILE A 278 4.60 14.40 -12.55
C ILE A 278 5.44 13.66 -11.51
N HIS A 279 4.78 13.22 -10.43
CA HIS A 279 5.49 12.52 -9.36
C HIS A 279 6.17 11.24 -9.88
N ALA A 280 7.50 11.13 -9.66
CA ALA A 280 8.32 10.08 -10.28
C ALA A 280 7.90 8.66 -9.90
N THR A 281 7.37 8.46 -8.69
CA THR A 281 6.90 7.16 -8.19
C THR A 281 5.76 6.56 -9.02
N ILE A 282 4.95 7.40 -9.70
CA ILE A 282 3.87 6.93 -10.59
C ILE A 282 4.41 6.10 -11.74
N ALA A 283 5.66 6.32 -12.16
CA ALA A 283 6.31 5.47 -13.15
C ALA A 283 6.33 3.99 -12.73
N GLY A 284 6.51 3.71 -11.43
CA GLY A 284 6.42 2.35 -10.89
C GLY A 284 5.05 1.73 -11.19
N VAL A 285 3.97 2.44 -10.87
CA VAL A 285 2.60 1.96 -11.12
C VAL A 285 2.37 1.70 -12.61
N VAL A 286 2.76 2.64 -13.47
CA VAL A 286 2.62 2.49 -14.93
C VAL A 286 3.37 1.24 -15.41
N LEU A 287 4.61 1.01 -14.95
CA LEU A 287 5.39 -0.16 -15.29
C LEU A 287 4.75 -1.47 -14.80
N GLY A 288 4.20 -1.50 -13.58
CA GLY A 288 3.47 -2.65 -13.06
C GLY A 288 2.22 -2.98 -13.88
N MET A 289 1.44 -1.95 -14.23
CA MET A 289 0.20 -2.07 -15.00
C MET A 289 0.41 -2.56 -16.45
N VAL A 290 1.55 -2.29 -17.07
CA VAL A 290 1.84 -2.76 -18.45
C VAL A 290 2.37 -4.19 -18.49
N VAL A 291 2.66 -4.82 -17.34
CA VAL A 291 3.02 -6.25 -17.29
C VAL A 291 1.80 -7.11 -17.65
N PRO A 292 1.93 -8.08 -18.57
CA PRO A 292 0.81 -8.96 -18.95
C PRO A 292 0.51 -9.95 -17.82
N ALA A 293 -0.75 -10.04 -17.41
CA ALA A 293 -1.26 -10.99 -16.43
C ALA A 293 -1.68 -12.34 -17.06
N ASP A 294 -1.71 -12.44 -18.38
CA ASP A 294 -2.05 -13.69 -19.07
C ASP A 294 -1.00 -14.77 -18.80
N LYS A 295 -1.47 -15.93 -18.34
CA LYS A 295 -0.66 -17.12 -18.12
C LYS A 295 -0.52 -17.90 -19.43
N ARG A 296 0.69 -18.37 -19.72
CA ARG A 296 0.94 -19.30 -20.85
C ARG A 296 0.90 -20.75 -20.37
N ASP A 297 0.62 -21.68 -21.29
CA ASP A 297 0.41 -23.11 -20.98
C ASP A 297 1.60 -23.77 -20.25
N TRP A 298 2.82 -23.26 -20.45
CA TRP A 298 4.05 -23.77 -19.80
C TRP A 298 4.45 -23.01 -18.51
N GLU A 299 3.69 -22.00 -18.12
CA GLU A 299 3.99 -21.19 -16.91
C GLU A 299 3.20 -21.76 -15.72
N VAL A 300 3.84 -21.88 -14.56
CA VAL A 300 3.18 -22.25 -13.30
C VAL A 300 2.42 -21.04 -12.74
N HIS A 301 3.07 -19.87 -12.77
CA HIS A 301 2.55 -18.59 -12.36
C HIS A 301 2.53 -17.61 -13.53
N ASN A 302 1.58 -16.69 -13.58
CA ASN A 302 1.59 -15.61 -14.56
C ASN A 302 2.79 -14.67 -14.33
N LEU A 303 3.09 -13.78 -15.29
CA LEU A 303 4.29 -12.93 -15.18
C LEU A 303 4.18 -11.90 -14.06
N VAL A 304 2.96 -11.43 -13.76
CA VAL A 304 2.70 -10.49 -12.66
C VAL A 304 3.07 -11.15 -11.33
N GLU A 305 2.58 -12.37 -11.06
CA GLU A 305 2.93 -13.13 -9.86
C GLU A 305 4.44 -13.41 -9.76
N GLN A 306 5.08 -13.81 -10.88
CA GLN A 306 6.51 -14.07 -10.90
C GLN A 306 7.34 -12.82 -10.57
N MET A 307 6.94 -11.65 -11.08
CA MET A 307 7.60 -10.39 -10.77
C MET A 307 7.32 -9.94 -9.34
N SER A 308 6.07 -10.07 -8.87
CA SER A 308 5.67 -9.77 -7.50
C SER A 308 6.49 -10.59 -6.50
N MET A 309 6.60 -11.91 -6.67
CA MET A 309 7.42 -12.77 -5.81
C MET A 309 8.91 -12.35 -5.72
N LYS A 310 9.45 -11.70 -6.75
CA LYS A 310 10.84 -11.23 -6.77
C LYS A 310 11.01 -9.83 -6.21
N VAL A 311 10.06 -8.94 -6.43
CA VAL A 311 10.18 -7.51 -6.07
C VAL A 311 9.59 -7.22 -4.69
N ASN A 312 8.51 -7.90 -4.28
CA ASN A 312 7.88 -7.72 -2.97
C ASN A 312 8.87 -7.85 -1.79
N PRO A 313 9.79 -8.85 -1.74
CA PRO A 313 10.78 -8.92 -0.66
C PRO A 313 11.68 -7.69 -0.59
N VAL A 314 12.06 -7.11 -1.75
CA VAL A 314 12.89 -5.90 -1.83
C VAL A 314 12.09 -4.68 -1.40
N SER A 315 10.84 -4.60 -1.83
CA SER A 315 9.92 -3.54 -1.43
C SER A 315 9.69 -3.52 0.08
N ALA A 316 9.28 -4.66 0.66
CA ALA A 316 8.92 -4.78 2.06
C ALA A 316 10.13 -4.72 3.02
N ALA A 317 11.31 -5.30 2.63
CA ALA A 317 12.49 -5.29 3.47
C ALA A 317 13.31 -4.02 3.39
N PHE A 318 13.27 -3.31 2.26
CA PHE A 318 14.17 -2.19 2.00
C PHE A 318 13.44 -0.92 1.58
N ALA A 319 12.68 -0.93 0.47
CA ALA A 319 12.17 0.32 -0.10
C ALA A 319 11.23 1.07 0.84
N VAL A 320 10.23 0.36 1.38
CA VAL A 320 9.22 0.94 2.27
C VAL A 320 9.80 1.33 3.64
N PRO A 321 10.59 0.48 4.33
CA PRO A 321 11.24 0.87 5.59
C PRO A 321 12.26 2.00 5.43
N PHE A 322 13.00 2.05 4.32
CA PHE A 322 13.95 3.12 4.03
C PHE A 322 13.23 4.45 3.85
N PHE A 323 12.14 4.46 3.08
CA PHE A 323 11.29 5.66 2.96
C PHE A 323 10.71 6.06 4.32
N ALA A 324 10.14 5.13 5.07
CA ALA A 324 9.52 5.41 6.37
C ALA A 324 10.53 5.98 7.38
N PHE A 325 11.78 5.51 7.34
CA PHE A 325 12.85 6.03 8.20
C PHE A 325 13.07 7.53 7.97
N PHE A 326 13.08 8.00 6.72
CA PHE A 326 13.25 9.44 6.46
C PHE A 326 11.94 10.23 6.58
N ALA A 327 10.80 9.64 6.23
CA ALA A 327 9.51 10.35 6.24
C ALA A 327 8.89 10.49 7.63
N ALA A 328 9.16 9.54 8.56
CA ALA A 328 8.63 9.57 9.93
C ALA A 328 9.58 10.23 10.94
N GLY A 329 10.79 10.62 10.55
CA GLY A 329 11.78 11.26 11.42
C GLY A 329 11.48 12.72 11.68
N VAL A 330 10.38 12.99 12.38
CA VAL A 330 9.92 14.35 12.70
C VAL A 330 10.56 14.85 13.96
N ASP A 331 11.10 16.07 13.91
CA ASP A 331 11.65 16.78 15.09
C ASP A 331 10.51 17.39 15.91
N ILE A 332 10.27 16.82 17.08
CA ILE A 332 9.21 17.26 18.00
C ILE A 332 9.80 18.17 19.10
N VAL A 333 11.06 17.94 19.49
CA VAL A 333 11.67 18.53 20.68
C VAL A 333 12.09 19.98 20.46
N ASP A 334 12.75 20.27 19.34
CA ASP A 334 13.29 21.61 19.06
C ASP A 334 12.40 22.45 18.13
N THR A 335 11.19 21.99 17.86
CA THR A 335 10.22 22.80 17.12
C THR A 335 9.88 24.09 17.86
N PRO A 336 9.77 25.24 17.18
CA PRO A 336 9.39 26.51 17.82
C PRO A 336 8.07 26.41 18.58
N GLY A 337 8.14 26.37 19.90
CA GLY A 337 7.00 26.24 20.82
C GLY A 337 6.86 24.85 21.45
N GLY A 338 7.80 23.93 21.19
CA GLY A 338 7.90 22.61 21.82
C GLY A 338 6.89 21.58 21.35
N ALA A 339 7.03 20.36 21.86
CA ALA A 339 6.23 19.20 21.49
C ALA A 339 4.71 19.45 21.54
N LEU A 340 4.23 20.14 22.58
CA LEU A 340 2.80 20.39 22.75
C LEU A 340 2.22 21.22 21.60
N LYS A 341 2.94 22.26 21.16
CA LYS A 341 2.49 23.12 20.06
C LYS A 341 2.44 22.35 18.73
N MET A 342 3.40 21.43 18.52
CA MET A 342 3.42 20.58 17.32
C MET A 342 2.26 19.59 17.34
N LEU A 343 2.03 18.91 18.47
CA LEU A 343 0.92 17.95 18.63
C LEU A 343 -0.46 18.62 18.56
N THR A 344 -0.57 19.89 18.96
CA THR A 344 -1.81 20.68 18.86
C THR A 344 -1.90 21.53 17.60
N ASN A 345 -0.94 21.38 16.67
CA ASN A 345 -1.01 22.06 15.37
C ASN A 345 -2.32 21.67 14.65
N PRO A 346 -3.07 22.63 14.12
CA PRO A 346 -4.33 22.36 13.44
C PRO A 346 -4.23 21.30 12.34
N VAL A 347 -3.13 21.25 11.58
CA VAL A 347 -2.89 20.23 10.54
C VAL A 347 -2.68 18.86 11.18
N ALA A 348 -1.86 18.76 12.23
CA ALA A 348 -1.64 17.50 12.93
C ALA A 348 -2.95 16.94 13.51
N VAL A 349 -3.74 17.77 14.17
CA VAL A 349 -5.04 17.39 14.74
C VAL A 349 -6.03 17.02 13.64
N ALA A 350 -6.07 17.78 12.53
CA ALA A 350 -6.96 17.50 11.42
C ALA A 350 -6.68 16.12 10.80
N VAL A 351 -5.40 15.81 10.52
CA VAL A 351 -5.01 14.50 9.98
C VAL A 351 -5.26 13.38 10.98
N MET A 352 -4.89 13.58 12.26
CA MET A 352 -5.08 12.60 13.33
C MET A 352 -6.54 12.18 13.48
N LEU A 353 -7.47 13.13 13.40
CA LEU A 353 -8.92 12.84 13.51
C LEU A 353 -9.51 12.32 12.19
N ALA A 354 -9.05 12.84 11.06
CA ALA A 354 -9.58 12.48 9.76
C ALA A 354 -9.31 11.01 9.40
N LEU A 355 -8.14 10.46 9.75
CA LEU A 355 -7.79 9.07 9.47
C LEU A 355 -8.82 8.07 10.05
N PRO A 356 -9.04 7.93 11.36
CA PRO A 356 -10.02 6.99 11.87
C PRO A 356 -11.46 7.41 11.64
N PHE A 357 -11.82 8.65 11.98
CA PHE A 357 -13.23 9.07 11.97
C PHE A 357 -13.73 9.40 10.57
N GLY A 358 -12.88 9.94 9.70
CA GLY A 358 -13.23 10.19 8.32
C GLY A 358 -13.44 8.88 7.55
N LYS A 359 -12.55 7.90 7.72
CA LYS A 359 -12.72 6.55 7.14
C LYS A 359 -13.96 5.84 7.70
N LEU A 360 -14.19 5.93 9.02
CA LEU A 360 -15.40 5.37 9.64
C LEU A 360 -16.67 5.94 9.01
N LEU A 361 -16.77 7.25 8.92
CA LEU A 361 -17.95 7.93 8.36
C LEU A 361 -18.08 7.66 6.85
N GLY A 362 -16.99 7.74 6.11
CA GLY A 362 -16.99 7.54 4.66
C GLY A 362 -17.33 6.11 4.28
N ILE A 363 -16.61 5.12 4.79
CA ILE A 363 -16.79 3.71 4.43
C ILE A 363 -18.08 3.15 5.02
N SER A 364 -18.24 3.18 6.36
CA SER A 364 -19.44 2.62 6.99
C SER A 364 -20.70 3.38 6.60
N GLY A 365 -20.61 4.70 6.44
CA GLY A 365 -21.76 5.52 6.02
C GLY A 365 -22.19 5.21 4.59
N SER A 366 -21.25 5.10 3.64
CA SER A 366 -21.58 4.76 2.25
C SER A 366 -22.12 3.34 2.11
N VAL A 367 -21.53 2.36 2.81
CA VAL A 367 -22.03 0.98 2.82
C VAL A 367 -23.45 0.91 3.39
N PHE A 368 -23.74 1.63 4.50
CA PHE A 368 -25.08 1.71 5.04
C PHE A 368 -26.10 2.30 4.05
N VAL A 369 -25.72 3.38 3.37
CA VAL A 369 -26.58 4.00 2.35
C VAL A 369 -26.80 3.05 1.17
N MET A 370 -25.73 2.38 0.70
CA MET A 370 -25.84 1.44 -0.41
C MET A 370 -26.73 0.25 -0.06
N GLU A 371 -26.53 -0.36 1.10
CA GLU A 371 -27.31 -1.53 1.54
C GLU A 371 -28.79 -1.21 1.71
N LYS A 372 -29.10 0.03 2.15
CA LYS A 372 -30.49 0.45 2.40
C LYS A 372 -31.23 0.94 1.14
N PHE A 373 -30.55 1.59 0.20
CA PHE A 373 -31.18 2.32 -0.90
C PHE A 373 -30.82 1.78 -2.29
N THR A 374 -29.93 0.77 -2.39
CA THR A 374 -29.53 0.19 -3.67
C THR A 374 -29.63 -1.35 -3.65
N PRO A 375 -29.60 -2.03 -4.80
CA PRO A 375 -29.57 -3.48 -4.86
C PRO A 375 -28.18 -4.08 -4.51
N LEU A 376 -27.22 -3.27 -4.06
CA LEU A 376 -25.91 -3.72 -3.66
C LEU A 376 -25.96 -4.21 -2.21
N HIS A 377 -25.50 -5.43 -1.98
CA HIS A 377 -25.49 -6.06 -0.65
C HIS A 377 -24.10 -6.53 -0.29
N LEU A 378 -23.81 -6.54 1.01
CA LEU A 378 -22.61 -7.16 1.55
C LEU A 378 -22.57 -8.67 1.24
N GLU A 379 -21.37 -9.21 1.13
CA GLU A 379 -21.17 -10.65 0.93
C GLU A 379 -21.82 -11.46 2.08
N LYS A 380 -22.29 -12.67 1.75
CA LYS A 380 -22.98 -13.54 2.74
C LYS A 380 -22.11 -13.76 3.99
N GLY A 381 -22.70 -13.50 5.15
CA GLY A 381 -22.04 -13.62 6.45
C GLY A 381 -21.38 -12.33 6.94
N VAL A 382 -21.19 -11.32 6.11
CA VAL A 382 -20.73 -9.98 6.51
C VAL A 382 -21.93 -9.11 6.85
N THR A 383 -21.82 -8.34 7.91
CA THR A 383 -22.91 -7.46 8.38
C THR A 383 -22.40 -6.03 8.57
N MET A 384 -23.33 -5.06 8.64
CA MET A 384 -22.98 -3.66 8.93
C MET A 384 -22.14 -3.49 10.21
N GLY A 385 -22.35 -4.34 11.21
CA GLY A 385 -21.53 -4.31 12.42
C GLY A 385 -20.05 -4.67 12.19
N ASP A 386 -19.71 -5.36 11.11
CA ASP A 386 -18.34 -5.67 10.73
C ASP A 386 -17.67 -4.52 10.01
N MET A 387 -18.46 -3.61 9.39
CA MET A 387 -17.93 -2.46 8.66
C MET A 387 -17.29 -1.44 9.59
N VAL A 388 -17.76 -1.32 10.83
CA VAL A 388 -17.17 -0.37 11.81
C VAL A 388 -15.70 -0.68 12.08
N PRO A 389 -15.31 -1.88 12.55
CA PRO A 389 -13.90 -2.21 12.76
C PRO A 389 -13.09 -2.18 11.45
N ILE A 390 -13.66 -2.62 10.32
CA ILE A 390 -12.99 -2.58 9.01
C ILE A 390 -12.67 -1.14 8.61
N SER A 391 -13.63 -0.22 8.78
CA SER A 391 -13.42 1.21 8.46
C SER A 391 -12.37 1.87 9.35
N LEU A 392 -12.31 1.51 10.64
CA LEU A 392 -11.29 2.02 11.56
C LEU A 392 -9.89 1.48 11.21
N VAL A 393 -9.80 0.21 10.82
CA VAL A 393 -8.54 -0.40 10.34
C VAL A 393 -8.12 0.21 9.01
N ALA A 394 -9.04 0.50 8.09
CA ALA A 394 -8.77 1.23 6.85
C ALA A 394 -8.28 2.68 7.11
N GLY A 395 -8.48 3.23 8.30
CA GLY A 395 -7.90 4.51 8.73
C GLY A 395 -6.38 4.48 9.00
N ILE A 396 -5.72 3.33 8.86
CA ILE A 396 -4.26 3.21 8.94
C ILE A 396 -3.67 3.68 7.61
N GLY A 397 -3.15 4.92 7.56
CA GLY A 397 -2.74 5.54 6.29
C GLY A 397 -1.22 5.69 6.10
N PHE A 398 -0.42 5.13 6.94
CA PHE A 398 0.98 5.42 7.23
C PHE A 398 1.85 5.82 6.02
N THR A 399 2.23 4.87 5.14
CA THR A 399 3.23 5.10 4.07
C THR A 399 2.80 6.13 3.03
N VAL A 400 1.65 5.91 2.41
CA VAL A 400 1.15 6.81 1.35
C VAL A 400 0.70 8.16 1.93
N ALA A 401 0.13 8.17 3.14
CA ALA A 401 -0.23 9.42 3.82
C ALA A 401 1.00 10.26 4.17
N LEU A 402 2.12 9.66 4.61
CA LEU A 402 3.40 10.36 4.81
C LEU A 402 3.91 10.94 3.50
N LEU A 403 3.87 10.19 2.41
CA LEU A 403 4.22 10.67 1.08
C LEU A 403 3.39 11.90 0.71
N ILE A 404 2.06 11.82 0.83
CA ILE A 404 1.16 12.92 0.51
C ILE A 404 1.42 14.14 1.42
N SER A 405 1.79 13.93 2.70
CA SER A 405 2.16 15.03 3.61
C SER A 405 3.34 15.84 3.06
N HIS A 406 4.41 15.17 2.64
CA HIS A 406 5.58 15.81 2.05
C HIS A 406 5.26 16.50 0.70
N LEU A 407 4.30 15.98 -0.06
CA LEU A 407 3.88 16.58 -1.33
C LEU A 407 2.96 17.78 -1.13
N SER A 408 2.10 17.74 -0.12
CA SER A 408 1.10 18.77 0.16
C SER A 408 1.72 20.08 0.62
N PHE A 409 2.85 20.02 1.33
CA PHE A 409 3.47 21.17 1.98
C PHE A 409 4.93 21.38 1.53
N ARG A 410 5.23 21.10 0.27
CA ARG A 410 6.56 21.33 -0.31
C ARG A 410 7.03 22.77 -0.06
N GLY A 411 8.20 22.91 0.59
CA GLY A 411 8.78 24.23 0.93
C GLY A 411 8.29 24.82 2.25
N ASP A 412 7.41 24.13 2.99
CA ASP A 412 7.02 24.49 4.35
C ASP A 412 7.29 23.30 5.28
N ASP A 413 8.49 23.30 5.88
CA ASP A 413 8.94 22.23 6.75
C ASP A 413 8.06 22.06 7.99
N LEU A 414 7.51 23.14 8.51
CA LEU A 414 6.68 23.10 9.71
C LEU A 414 5.32 22.45 9.46
N LEU A 415 4.69 22.76 8.33
CA LEU A 415 3.43 22.11 7.94
C LEU A 415 3.67 20.65 7.51
N THR A 416 4.79 20.36 6.83
CA THR A 416 5.18 18.99 6.47
C THR A 416 5.36 18.13 7.72
N GLN A 417 6.08 18.64 8.73
CA GLN A 417 6.27 17.95 10.00
C GLN A 417 4.95 17.78 10.76
N ALA A 418 4.10 18.82 10.79
CA ALA A 418 2.79 18.73 11.42
C ALA A 418 1.90 17.69 10.75
N GLY A 419 1.89 17.62 9.41
CA GLY A 419 1.19 16.59 8.64
C GLY A 419 1.71 15.19 8.96
N SER A 420 3.03 15.01 8.99
CA SER A 420 3.67 13.72 9.27
C SER A 420 3.38 13.22 10.70
N ILE A 421 3.43 14.11 11.71
CA ILE A 421 2.98 13.78 13.08
C ILE A 421 1.51 13.40 13.10
N GLY A 422 0.66 14.15 12.41
CA GLY A 422 -0.76 13.84 12.31
C GLY A 422 -1.01 12.45 11.73
N VAL A 423 -0.23 12.04 10.71
CA VAL A 423 -0.27 10.69 10.13
C VAL A 423 0.15 9.63 11.14
N VAL A 424 1.28 9.82 11.84
CA VAL A 424 1.76 8.86 12.85
C VAL A 424 0.75 8.69 13.98
N MET A 425 0.22 9.80 14.53
CA MET A 425 -0.76 9.77 15.60
C MET A 425 -2.11 9.21 15.15
N GLY A 426 -2.59 9.60 13.96
CA GLY A 426 -3.84 9.11 13.39
C GLY A 426 -3.78 7.61 13.08
N THR A 427 -2.64 7.13 12.56
CA THR A 427 -2.37 5.71 12.35
C THR A 427 -2.38 4.95 13.68
N ALA A 428 -1.68 5.43 14.72
CA ALA A 428 -1.69 4.82 16.05
C ALA A 428 -3.11 4.78 16.64
N LEU A 429 -3.86 5.87 16.52
CA LEU A 429 -5.24 5.95 16.96
C LEU A 429 -6.15 4.97 16.20
N SER A 430 -5.99 4.84 14.88
CA SER A 430 -6.72 3.89 14.04
C SER A 430 -6.43 2.44 14.43
N ILE A 431 -5.16 2.11 14.72
CA ILE A 431 -4.76 0.77 15.20
C ILE A 431 -5.46 0.45 16.52
N VAL A 432 -5.41 1.36 17.49
CA VAL A 432 -6.00 1.14 18.82
C VAL A 432 -7.52 1.00 18.72
N LEU A 433 -8.19 1.94 18.04
CA LEU A 433 -9.65 1.91 17.89
C LEU A 433 -10.10 0.71 17.06
N GLY A 434 -9.36 0.38 15.97
CA GLY A 434 -9.63 -0.78 15.13
C GLY A 434 -9.49 -2.09 15.89
N ALA A 435 -8.41 -2.28 16.66
CA ALA A 435 -8.17 -3.45 17.47
C ALA A 435 -9.28 -3.64 18.55
N ILE A 436 -9.65 -2.57 19.25
CA ILE A 436 -10.73 -2.61 20.25
C ILE A 436 -12.06 -2.97 19.57
N ALA A 437 -12.39 -2.32 18.46
CA ALA A 437 -13.64 -2.58 17.74
C ALA A 437 -13.70 -4.01 17.19
N LEU A 438 -12.58 -4.57 16.68
CA LEU A 438 -12.47 -5.96 16.25
C LEU A 438 -12.75 -6.92 17.39
N GLN A 439 -12.12 -6.73 18.55
CA GLN A 439 -12.32 -7.59 19.72
C GLN A 439 -13.76 -7.53 20.27
N LEU A 440 -14.35 -6.33 20.35
CA LEU A 440 -15.74 -6.16 20.76
C LEU A 440 -16.70 -6.85 19.78
N ARG A 441 -16.44 -6.72 18.49
CA ARG A 441 -17.25 -7.35 17.45
C ARG A 441 -17.18 -8.87 17.49
N LEU A 442 -15.99 -9.43 17.69
CA LEU A 442 -15.80 -10.88 17.82
C LEU A 442 -16.46 -11.42 19.09
N ALA A 443 -16.36 -10.71 20.22
CA ALA A 443 -17.06 -11.08 21.46
C ALA A 443 -18.59 -11.10 21.24
N TYR A 444 -19.15 -10.10 20.59
CA TYR A 444 -20.56 -10.04 20.23
C TYR A 444 -20.98 -11.23 19.34
N ARG A 445 -20.19 -11.53 18.28
CA ARG A 445 -20.50 -12.68 17.39
C ARG A 445 -20.48 -14.01 18.14
N ARG A 446 -19.51 -14.24 19.03
CA ARG A 446 -19.41 -15.47 19.84
C ARG A 446 -20.62 -15.64 20.76
N SER A 447 -21.11 -14.55 21.35
CA SER A 447 -22.29 -14.63 22.25
C SER A 447 -23.61 -14.93 21.51
N HIS A 448 -23.71 -14.62 20.20
CA HIS A 448 -24.92 -14.82 19.39
C HIS A 448 -24.79 -15.97 18.37
N SER A 449 -23.68 -16.70 18.35
CA SER A 449 -23.51 -17.89 17.50
C SER A 449 -24.06 -19.18 18.15
N HIS A 450 -24.60 -19.10 19.36
CA HIS A 450 -25.22 -20.17 20.10
C HIS A 450 -26.75 -20.11 20.11
N GLU A 451 -27.35 -19.11 19.42
CA GLU A 451 -28.78 -19.06 19.12
C GLU A 451 -29.03 -19.47 17.64
#